data_eacd6c7be3531b70a37dd5e865169477
#
_entry.id   eacd6c7be3531b70a37dd5e865169477
#
_cell.length_a   1.000
_cell.length_b   1.000
_cell.length_c   1.000
_cell.angle_alpha   90.00
_cell.angle_beta   90.00
_cell.angle_gamma   90.00
#
_symmetry.space_group_name_H-M   'P 1'
#
loop_
_entity.id
_entity.type
_entity.pdbx_description
1 polymer ?
#
loop_
_entity_poly.entity_id
_entity_poly.type
_entity_poly.pdbx_seq_one_letter_code
_entity_poly.pdbx_strand_id
1 'polypeptide(L)'
;MKTLVTSLFVSAGLLAGAGNALASDALAKKYNCLACHTVDKKLVGPSYVEIAAKYKGQKDAETKLVDKVKKGGSGAWGQIPMPPNASVPEADIKTLVKWVLSAKK
;
A
#
# COMPACT_ATOMS: atom_id res chain seq x y z
N MET A 1 21.88 -43.42 33.11
CA MET A 1 22.07 -41.99 32.87
C MET A 1 21.18 -41.59 31.71
N LYS A 2 20.12 -40.87 32.01
CA LYS A 2 19.18 -40.41 30.97
C LYS A 2 19.52 -38.95 30.64
N THR A 3 20.07 -38.72 29.47
CA THR A 3 20.30 -37.38 28.94
C THR A 3 18.98 -36.82 28.45
N LEU A 4 18.45 -35.85 29.17
CA LEU A 4 17.31 -35.02 28.72
C LEU A 4 17.82 -34.08 27.64
N VAL A 5 17.44 -34.35 26.39
CA VAL A 5 17.60 -33.41 25.28
C VAL A 5 16.42 -32.46 25.36
N THR A 6 16.65 -31.28 25.90
CA THR A 6 15.66 -30.21 25.87
C THR A 6 15.66 -29.60 24.46
N SER A 7 14.70 -30.01 23.65
CA SER A 7 14.43 -29.33 22.37
C SER A 7 13.93 -27.92 22.64
N LEU A 8 14.80 -26.95 22.44
CA LEU A 8 14.39 -25.57 22.34
C LEU A 8 13.65 -25.39 21.00
N PHE A 9 12.33 -25.33 21.06
CA PHE A 9 11.53 -24.82 19.95
C PHE A 9 11.67 -23.30 19.91
N VAL A 10 12.54 -22.82 19.04
CA VAL A 10 12.57 -21.40 18.72
C VAL A 10 11.37 -21.14 17.80
N SER A 11 10.30 -20.64 18.39
CA SER A 11 9.18 -20.10 17.59
C SER A 11 9.67 -18.82 16.93
N ALA A 12 10.06 -18.91 15.67
CA ALA A 12 10.26 -17.71 14.88
C ALA A 12 8.88 -17.08 14.64
N GLY A 13 8.53 -16.08 15.47
CA GLY A 13 7.31 -15.30 15.25
C GLY A 13 7.39 -14.58 13.92
N LEU A 14 6.45 -14.87 13.03
CA LEU A 14 6.28 -14.15 11.79
C LEU A 14 5.77 -12.74 12.09
N LEU A 15 6.69 -11.76 12.12
CA LEU A 15 6.39 -10.33 12.25
C LEU A 15 6.10 -9.69 10.88
N ALA A 16 5.74 -10.50 9.86
CA ALA A 16 5.64 -10.05 8.49
C ALA A 16 4.54 -8.98 8.24
N GLY A 17 3.46 -8.93 9.04
CA GLY A 17 2.35 -8.00 8.84
C GLY A 17 2.62 -6.57 9.29
N ALA A 18 3.24 -6.36 10.46
CA ALA A 18 3.48 -5.02 11.01
C ALA A 18 4.62 -4.29 10.28
N GLY A 19 5.66 -5.02 9.84
CA GLY A 19 6.80 -4.45 9.10
C GLY A 19 6.39 -3.88 7.74
N ASN A 20 5.49 -4.57 7.02
CA ASN A 20 5.01 -4.11 5.71
C ASN A 20 4.17 -2.83 5.80
N ALA A 21 3.31 -2.69 6.82
CA ALA A 21 2.51 -1.49 7.03
C ALA A 21 3.38 -0.26 7.29
N LEU A 22 4.41 -0.39 8.15
CA LEU A 22 5.36 0.68 8.45
C LEU A 22 6.22 1.04 7.23
N ALA A 23 6.69 0.05 6.48
CA ALA A 23 7.48 0.26 5.26
C ALA A 23 6.66 1.00 4.20
N SER A 24 5.36 0.69 4.07
CA SER A 24 4.48 1.33 3.08
C SER A 24 4.13 2.77 3.46
N ASP A 25 3.93 3.07 4.72
CA ASP A 25 3.78 4.46 5.19
C ASP A 25 5.05 5.27 4.93
N ALA A 26 6.21 4.71 5.20
CA ALA A 26 7.49 5.35 4.90
C ALA A 26 7.68 5.59 3.40
N LEU A 27 7.29 4.65 2.55
CA LEU A 27 7.33 4.83 1.09
C LEU A 27 6.36 5.93 0.63
N ALA A 28 5.16 5.98 1.18
CA ALA A 28 4.20 7.03 0.86
C ALA A 28 4.73 8.42 1.22
N LYS A 29 5.40 8.55 2.34
CA LYS A 29 6.07 9.79 2.75
C LYS A 29 7.24 10.13 1.81
N LYS A 30 8.09 9.15 1.51
CA LYS A 30 9.26 9.31 0.65
C LYS A 30 8.89 9.84 -0.73
N TYR A 31 7.80 9.37 -1.31
CA TYR A 31 7.35 9.75 -2.64
C TYR A 31 6.27 10.83 -2.66
N ASN A 32 6.04 11.50 -1.54
CA ASN A 32 5.08 12.61 -1.39
C ASN A 32 3.62 12.25 -1.69
N CYS A 33 3.24 11.01 -1.58
CA CYS A 33 1.85 10.59 -1.78
C CYS A 33 0.91 11.27 -0.77
N LEU A 34 1.39 11.50 0.44
CA LEU A 34 0.62 12.10 1.54
C LEU A 34 0.38 13.61 1.38
N ALA A 35 0.97 14.24 0.36
CA ALA A 35 0.63 15.61 -0.01
C ALA A 35 -0.80 15.73 -0.56
N CYS A 36 -1.30 14.65 -1.19
CA CYS A 36 -2.63 14.63 -1.84
C CYS A 36 -3.55 13.55 -1.29
N HIS A 37 -3.03 12.52 -0.64
CA HIS A 37 -3.79 11.41 -0.08
C HIS A 37 -3.57 11.28 1.41
N THR A 38 -4.62 10.90 2.13
CA THR A 38 -4.52 10.44 3.53
C THR A 38 -5.15 9.06 3.65
N VAL A 39 -4.99 8.41 4.80
CA VAL A 39 -5.54 7.08 5.01
C VAL A 39 -7.08 7.10 5.01
N ASP A 40 -7.68 8.02 5.72
CA ASP A 40 -9.12 8.02 6.02
C ASP A 40 -9.87 9.29 5.61
N LYS A 41 -9.19 10.33 5.16
CA LYS A 41 -9.82 11.61 4.79
C LYS A 41 -9.48 12.00 3.36
N LYS A 42 -10.47 12.51 2.66
CA LYS A 42 -10.24 13.15 1.36
C LYS A 42 -9.42 14.43 1.56
N LEU A 43 -8.42 14.60 0.75
CA LEU A 43 -7.61 15.81 0.67
C LEU A 43 -7.72 16.36 -0.77
N VAL A 44 -6.64 16.48 -1.49
CA VAL A 44 -6.66 16.77 -2.95
C VAL A 44 -7.17 15.54 -3.70
N GLY A 45 -6.65 14.36 -3.38
CA GLY A 45 -7.10 13.09 -3.91
C GLY A 45 -7.97 12.32 -2.91
N PRO A 46 -8.53 11.18 -3.33
CA PRO A 46 -9.34 10.33 -2.45
C PRO A 46 -8.49 9.73 -1.32
N SER A 47 -9.15 9.39 -0.21
CA SER A 47 -8.49 8.66 0.86
C SER A 47 -8.14 7.23 0.43
N TYR A 48 -7.17 6.62 1.08
CA TYR A 48 -6.83 5.22 0.79
C TYR A 48 -7.97 4.27 1.12
N VAL A 49 -8.75 4.55 2.17
CA VAL A 49 -9.94 3.77 2.51
C VAL A 49 -10.99 3.83 1.41
N GLU A 50 -11.23 5.01 0.82
CA GLU A 50 -12.14 5.18 -0.30
C GLU A 50 -11.67 4.42 -1.55
N ILE A 51 -10.37 4.48 -1.85
CA ILE A 51 -9.78 3.74 -2.96
C ILE A 51 -9.96 2.24 -2.76
N ALA A 52 -9.63 1.73 -1.57
CA ALA A 52 -9.80 0.31 -1.26
C ALA A 52 -11.25 -0.14 -1.41
N ALA A 53 -12.20 0.66 -0.93
CA ALA A 53 -13.62 0.36 -1.05
C ALA A 53 -14.11 0.33 -2.50
N LYS A 54 -13.68 1.29 -3.33
CA LYS A 54 -14.05 1.35 -4.75
C LYS A 54 -13.57 0.14 -5.53
N TYR A 55 -12.37 -0.33 -5.27
CA TYR A 55 -11.74 -1.41 -6.01
C TYR A 55 -11.92 -2.79 -5.38
N LYS A 56 -12.67 -2.88 -4.28
CA LYS A 56 -12.93 -4.14 -3.59
C LYS A 56 -13.57 -5.16 -4.53
N GLY A 57 -13.00 -6.36 -4.58
CA GLY A 57 -13.50 -7.45 -5.40
C GLY A 57 -13.11 -7.37 -6.89
N GLN A 58 -12.41 -6.31 -7.31
CA GLN A 58 -11.89 -6.24 -8.68
C GLN A 58 -10.55 -6.97 -8.80
N LYS A 59 -10.49 -7.99 -9.64
CA LYS A 59 -9.29 -8.83 -9.80
C LYS A 59 -8.10 -8.08 -10.40
N ASP A 60 -8.37 -7.09 -11.23
CA ASP A 60 -7.35 -6.28 -11.91
C ASP A 60 -7.04 -4.94 -11.21
N ALA A 61 -7.54 -4.74 -10.01
CA ALA A 61 -7.37 -3.50 -9.25
C ALA A 61 -5.89 -3.15 -9.06
N GLU A 62 -5.06 -4.10 -8.68
CA GLU A 62 -3.63 -3.87 -8.46
C GLU A 62 -2.94 -3.38 -9.74
N THR A 63 -3.15 -4.06 -10.85
CA THR A 63 -2.57 -3.68 -12.14
C THR A 63 -3.04 -2.30 -12.60
N LYS A 64 -4.32 -2.02 -12.47
CA LYS A 64 -4.89 -0.71 -12.82
C LYS A 64 -4.30 0.41 -11.99
N LEU A 65 -4.18 0.19 -10.67
CA LEU A 65 -3.67 1.23 -9.77
C LEU A 65 -2.17 1.43 -9.90
N VAL A 66 -1.39 0.39 -10.17
CA VAL A 66 0.03 0.51 -10.50
C VAL A 66 0.20 1.40 -11.75
N ASP A 67 -0.57 1.16 -12.79
CA ASP A 67 -0.55 1.96 -14.01
C ASP A 67 -0.96 3.42 -13.74
N LYS A 68 -2.00 3.61 -12.93
CA LYS A 68 -2.48 4.95 -12.52
C LYS A 68 -1.41 5.75 -11.79
N VAL A 69 -0.68 5.13 -10.87
CA VAL A 69 0.41 5.81 -10.15
C VAL A 69 1.55 6.17 -11.08
N LYS A 70 1.93 5.28 -11.98
CA LYS A 70 3.02 5.54 -12.95
C LYS A 70 2.69 6.66 -13.91
N LYS A 71 1.50 6.63 -14.50
CA LYS A 71 1.09 7.52 -15.60
C LYS A 71 0.29 8.73 -15.14
N GLY A 72 -0.29 8.67 -13.94
CA GLY A 72 -1.20 9.70 -13.47
C GLY A 72 -2.51 9.72 -14.23
N GLY A 73 -3.21 10.82 -14.18
CA GLY A 73 -4.45 11.04 -14.91
C GLY A 73 -5.58 11.54 -14.03
N SER A 74 -6.76 11.71 -14.65
CA SER A 74 -7.97 12.21 -14.00
C SER A 74 -9.19 11.43 -14.46
N GLY A 75 -10.35 11.73 -13.90
CA GLY A 75 -11.64 11.19 -14.29
C GLY A 75 -12.21 10.13 -13.38
N ALA A 76 -11.40 9.25 -12.80
CA ALA A 76 -11.88 8.21 -11.88
C ALA A 76 -12.46 8.80 -10.58
N TRP A 77 -11.90 9.91 -10.12
CA TRP A 77 -12.25 10.59 -8.87
C TRP A 77 -12.55 12.08 -9.07
N GLY A 78 -12.85 12.47 -10.28
CA GLY A 78 -13.11 13.85 -10.64
C GLY A 78 -12.08 14.45 -11.59
N GLN A 79 -12.07 15.77 -11.72
CA GLN A 79 -11.26 16.45 -12.72
C GLN A 79 -9.84 16.79 -12.29
N ILE A 80 -9.56 16.79 -10.98
CA ILE A 80 -8.23 17.10 -10.49
C ILE A 80 -7.28 15.97 -10.87
N PRO A 81 -6.22 16.24 -11.67
CA PRO A 81 -5.33 15.19 -12.12
C PRO A 81 -4.37 14.75 -11.03
N MET A 82 -4.09 13.46 -11.00
CA MET A 82 -2.95 12.92 -10.27
C MET A 82 -1.72 13.05 -11.15
N PRO A 83 -0.62 13.66 -10.67
CA PRO A 83 0.61 13.74 -11.44
C PRO A 83 1.20 12.34 -11.68
N PRO A 84 1.91 12.13 -12.80
CA PRO A 84 2.62 10.88 -13.03
C PRO A 84 3.80 10.72 -12.06
N ASN A 85 4.06 9.49 -11.63
CA ASN A 85 5.17 9.12 -10.76
C ASN A 85 6.13 8.17 -11.48
N ALA A 86 6.56 8.56 -12.67
CA ALA A 86 7.38 7.73 -13.56
C ALA A 86 8.77 7.40 -12.97
N SER A 87 9.28 8.22 -12.05
CA SER A 87 10.58 8.00 -11.42
C SER A 87 10.54 7.05 -10.21
N VAL A 88 9.34 6.70 -9.73
CA VAL A 88 9.21 5.76 -8.61
C VAL A 88 9.43 4.33 -9.12
N PRO A 89 10.30 3.54 -8.49
CA PRO A 89 10.51 2.14 -8.89
C PRO A 89 9.21 1.34 -8.87
N GLU A 90 8.99 0.50 -9.88
CA GLU A 90 7.75 -0.28 -10.00
C GLU A 90 7.50 -1.19 -8.79
N ALA A 91 8.56 -1.77 -8.23
CA ALA A 91 8.45 -2.59 -7.02
C ALA A 91 7.87 -1.80 -5.84
N ASP A 92 8.26 -0.54 -5.68
CA ASP A 92 7.73 0.34 -4.63
C ASP A 92 6.28 0.75 -4.90
N ILE A 93 5.94 1.01 -6.16
CA ILE A 93 4.55 1.28 -6.56
C ILE A 93 3.66 0.08 -6.24
N LYS A 94 4.08 -1.13 -6.56
CA LYS A 94 3.33 -2.35 -6.24
C LYS A 94 3.12 -2.52 -4.73
N THR A 95 4.15 -2.28 -3.95
CA THR A 95 4.07 -2.32 -2.49
C THR A 95 3.07 -1.30 -1.96
N LEU A 96 3.13 -0.07 -2.45
CA LEU A 96 2.18 0.99 -2.08
C LEU A 96 0.75 0.65 -2.47
N VAL A 97 0.53 0.16 -3.67
CA VAL A 97 -0.82 -0.20 -4.16
C VAL A 97 -1.42 -1.32 -3.33
N LYS A 98 -0.67 -2.35 -3.00
CA LYS A 98 -1.14 -3.43 -2.12
C LYS A 98 -1.53 -2.91 -0.74
N TRP A 99 -0.74 -2.02 -0.19
CA TRP A 99 -1.01 -1.39 1.10
C TRP A 99 -2.29 -0.53 1.04
N VAL A 100 -2.44 0.29 0.01
CA VAL A 100 -3.65 1.11 -0.21
C VAL A 100 -4.89 0.22 -0.32
N LEU A 101 -4.84 -0.86 -1.09
CA LEU A 101 -5.96 -1.78 -1.26
C LEU A 101 -6.33 -2.53 0.02
N SER A 102 -5.44 -2.61 0.98
CA SER A 102 -5.69 -3.19 2.30
C SER A 102 -6.25 -2.22 3.32
N ALA A 103 -6.36 -0.93 2.99
CA ALA A 103 -6.81 0.10 3.90
C ALA A 103 -8.26 -0.13 4.33
N LYS A 104 -8.51 0.00 5.63
CA LYS A 104 -9.83 -0.15 6.25
C LYS A 104 -10.10 1.00 7.20
N LYS A 105 -11.36 1.32 7.31
CA LYS A 105 -11.85 2.29 8.28
C LYS A 105 -11.70 1.79 9.71
#